data_dd7517b4f03e16ebba35f7bf5b3a1288
#
_entry.id   dd7517b4f03e16ebba35f7bf5b3a1288
#
_cell.length_a   1.000
_cell.length_b   1.000
_cell.length_c   1.000
_cell.angle_alpha   90.00
_cell.angle_beta   90.00
_cell.angle_gamma   90.00
#
_symmetry.space_group_name_H-M   'P 1'
#
loop_
_entity.id
_entity.type
_entity.pdbx_description
1 polymer ?
#
loop_
_entity_poly.entity_id
_entity_poly.type
_entity_poly.pdbx_seq_one_letter_code
_entity_poly.pdbx_strand_id
1 'polypeptide(L)'
;ITTLLGFRYDPEGFVRYAFPWGVKGTPLERVAGPRTWQLDEFKRIADHLQTDIEKARIGLPGSPLYLAISSGRGIGKSAWLSMLDLWVASCWIGSTSIVTANTETQLRSRTMAELGKWHTMSINRHWFEKSSMSMRPTKWFADLVEQQLKMDTQYYYVDAQSWSAENPDAFAGAHSQIGMMVQYAEATGIPDPIWNVTEGFFTDLAPLRLWIVISNPRRNTGRFFECFHKDRGFWQTRYVDSRTVEGVDGAVYQRIAGKYGENHDVTKVEVKGQFPTTGVDQFIGRTVAEEAAAREVTEDSGAPLVMGVDVARKGSNESVILLRR
;
A
#
# COMPACT_ATOMS: atom_id res chain seq x y z
N ILE A 1 -20.75 19.39 -7.59
CA ILE A 1 -20.04 19.33 -6.31
C ILE A 1 -20.87 18.52 -5.32
N THR A 2 -22.07 18.92 -4.98
CA THR A 2 -22.92 18.27 -3.96
C THR A 2 -23.08 16.77 -4.18
N THR A 3 -23.28 16.31 -5.42
CA THR A 3 -23.39 14.88 -5.75
C THR A 3 -22.11 14.10 -5.38
N LEU A 4 -20.94 14.64 -5.70
CA LEU A 4 -19.66 13.98 -5.39
C LEU A 4 -19.37 13.99 -3.90
N LEU A 5 -19.71 15.04 -3.18
CA LEU A 5 -19.57 15.08 -1.72
C LEU A 5 -20.46 14.04 -1.03
N GLY A 6 -21.58 13.62 -1.65
CA GLY A 6 -22.42 12.53 -1.16
C GLY A 6 -21.68 11.20 -1.07
N PHE A 7 -20.60 10.99 -1.84
CA PHE A 7 -19.76 9.79 -1.77
C PHE A 7 -18.58 9.90 -0.79
N ARG A 8 -18.58 10.88 0.11
CA ARG A 8 -17.49 11.09 1.08
C ARG A 8 -17.17 9.83 1.89
N TYR A 9 -18.16 9.06 2.23
CA TYR A 9 -18.03 7.81 3.01
C TYR A 9 -18.29 6.55 2.17
N ASP A 10 -18.38 6.70 0.85
CA ASP A 10 -18.68 5.63 -0.10
C ASP A 10 -17.71 5.68 -1.30
N PRO A 11 -16.48 5.19 -1.13
CA PRO A 11 -15.51 5.16 -2.23
C PRO A 11 -15.95 4.30 -3.41
N GLU A 12 -16.70 3.21 -3.18
CA GLU A 12 -17.27 2.40 -4.27
C GLU A 12 -18.28 3.19 -5.09
N GLY A 13 -19.23 3.85 -4.44
CA GLY A 13 -20.24 4.69 -5.10
C GLY A 13 -19.58 5.81 -5.91
N PHE A 14 -18.54 6.46 -5.38
CA PHE A 14 -17.76 7.44 -6.14
C PHE A 14 -17.17 6.82 -7.40
N VAL A 15 -16.47 5.70 -7.28
CA VAL A 15 -15.77 5.07 -8.40
C VAL A 15 -16.75 4.59 -9.47
N ARG A 16 -17.88 4.06 -9.08
CA ARG A 16 -18.94 3.67 -10.04
C ARG A 16 -19.54 4.87 -10.75
N TYR A 17 -19.69 6.00 -10.08
CA TYR A 17 -20.27 7.21 -10.64
C TYR A 17 -19.26 8.02 -11.47
N ALA A 18 -18.02 8.12 -11.02
CA ALA A 18 -17.04 9.06 -11.58
C ALA A 18 -16.41 8.60 -12.89
N PHE A 19 -16.43 7.31 -13.19
CA PHE A 19 -15.75 6.74 -14.36
C PHE A 19 -16.72 6.15 -15.38
N PRO A 20 -16.39 6.17 -16.69
CA PRO A 20 -17.28 5.76 -17.78
C PRO A 20 -17.27 4.23 -17.99
N TRP A 21 -17.65 3.45 -16.97
CA TRP A 21 -17.72 2.00 -17.05
C TRP A 21 -18.73 1.53 -18.11
N GLY A 22 -18.31 0.66 -19.03
CA GLY A 22 -19.15 0.11 -20.08
C GLY A 22 -19.60 1.10 -21.14
N VAL A 23 -19.15 2.34 -21.11
CA VAL A 23 -19.55 3.38 -22.06
C VAL A 23 -18.80 3.23 -23.38
N LYS A 24 -19.53 3.06 -24.48
CA LYS A 24 -18.99 2.87 -25.82
C LYS A 24 -18.08 4.06 -26.23
N GLY A 25 -16.95 3.76 -26.84
CA GLY A 25 -15.98 4.77 -27.29
C GLY A 25 -15.06 5.28 -26.19
N THR A 26 -15.12 4.73 -24.97
CA THR A 26 -14.20 5.06 -23.87
C THR A 26 -13.22 3.91 -23.61
N PRO A 27 -12.10 4.17 -22.92
CA PRO A 27 -11.15 3.11 -22.56
C PRO A 27 -11.77 2.00 -21.68
N LEU A 28 -12.90 2.27 -21.02
CA LEU A 28 -13.61 1.33 -20.13
C LEU A 28 -14.84 0.69 -20.79
N GLU A 29 -15.01 0.80 -22.11
CA GLU A 29 -16.17 0.25 -22.85
C GLU A 29 -16.45 -1.22 -22.54
N ARG A 30 -15.40 -2.02 -22.35
CA ARG A 30 -15.50 -3.47 -22.10
C ARG A 30 -15.31 -3.84 -20.63
N VAL A 31 -15.32 -2.87 -19.74
CA VAL A 31 -15.07 -3.06 -18.31
C VAL A 31 -16.32 -2.63 -17.55
N ALA A 32 -17.01 -3.57 -16.91
CA ALA A 32 -18.27 -3.30 -16.21
C ALA A 32 -18.12 -2.54 -14.89
N GLY A 33 -16.91 -2.51 -14.34
CA GLY A 33 -16.63 -1.86 -13.05
C GLY A 33 -15.27 -2.26 -12.48
N PRO A 34 -14.98 -1.82 -11.26
CA PRO A 34 -13.80 -2.28 -10.52
C PRO A 34 -13.83 -3.80 -10.33
N ARG A 35 -12.65 -4.39 -10.15
CA ARG A 35 -12.50 -5.82 -9.86
C ARG A 35 -13.00 -6.16 -8.46
N THR A 36 -13.45 -7.39 -8.24
CA THR A 36 -14.03 -7.82 -6.96
C THR A 36 -13.12 -7.49 -5.76
N TRP A 37 -11.83 -7.80 -5.83
CA TRP A 37 -10.92 -7.48 -4.75
C TRP A 37 -10.83 -5.97 -4.44
N GLN A 38 -10.95 -5.11 -5.47
CA GLN A 38 -10.95 -3.65 -5.32
C GLN A 38 -12.22 -3.17 -4.63
N LEU A 39 -13.36 -3.76 -4.98
CA LEU A 39 -14.65 -3.48 -4.35
C LEU A 39 -14.64 -3.86 -2.87
N ASP A 40 -14.10 -5.03 -2.54
CA ASP A 40 -13.96 -5.48 -1.15
C ASP A 40 -13.14 -4.48 -0.31
N GLU A 41 -12.06 -3.93 -0.89
CA GLU A 41 -11.23 -2.96 -0.19
C GLU A 41 -11.90 -1.57 -0.09
N PHE A 42 -12.65 -1.13 -1.10
CA PHE A 42 -13.49 0.07 -0.97
C PHE A 42 -14.53 -0.09 0.14
N LYS A 43 -15.18 -1.25 0.20
CA LYS A 43 -16.12 -1.57 1.27
C LYS A 43 -15.45 -1.54 2.64
N ARG A 44 -14.26 -2.11 2.77
CA ARG A 44 -13.49 -2.10 4.02
C ARG A 44 -13.18 -0.68 4.50
N ILE A 45 -12.81 0.20 3.57
CA ILE A 45 -12.60 1.63 3.87
C ILE A 45 -13.92 2.28 4.33
N ALA A 46 -15.02 2.03 3.62
CA ALA A 46 -16.34 2.55 3.99
C ALA A 46 -16.79 2.07 5.38
N ASP A 47 -16.65 0.78 5.68
CA ASP A 47 -17.00 0.18 6.97
C ASP A 47 -16.16 0.79 8.12
N HIS A 48 -14.87 1.04 7.88
CA HIS A 48 -14.01 1.72 8.85
C HIS A 48 -14.47 3.16 9.13
N LEU A 49 -14.73 3.93 8.08
CA LEU A 49 -15.22 5.31 8.21
C LEU A 49 -16.58 5.38 8.91
N GLN A 50 -17.47 4.42 8.64
CA GLN A 50 -18.74 4.31 9.35
C GLN A 50 -18.54 4.04 10.84
N THR A 51 -17.61 3.16 11.20
CA THR A 51 -17.23 2.91 12.60
C THR A 51 -16.70 4.18 13.27
N ASP A 52 -15.90 4.98 12.57
CA ASP A 52 -15.38 6.24 13.12
C ASP A 52 -16.47 7.31 13.28
N ILE A 53 -17.48 7.35 12.40
CA ILE A 53 -18.67 8.18 12.58
C ILE A 53 -19.43 7.77 13.86
N GLU A 54 -19.59 6.48 14.09
CA GLU A 54 -20.27 5.96 15.29
C GLU A 54 -19.49 6.31 16.56
N LYS A 55 -18.16 6.17 16.56
CA LYS A 55 -17.30 6.62 17.66
C LYS A 55 -17.45 8.12 17.93
N ALA A 56 -17.44 8.94 16.89
CA ALA A 56 -17.59 10.39 17.02
C ALA A 56 -18.93 10.79 17.67
N ARG A 57 -20.03 10.06 17.40
CA ARG A 57 -21.34 10.29 18.01
C ARG A 57 -21.35 10.10 19.54
N ILE A 58 -20.44 9.29 20.06
CA ILE A 58 -20.27 9.04 21.50
C ILE A 58 -19.04 9.74 22.09
N GLY A 59 -18.48 10.71 21.35
CA GLY A 59 -17.35 11.54 21.81
C GLY A 59 -15.99 10.83 21.77
N LEU A 60 -15.86 9.69 21.09
CA LEU A 60 -14.59 8.99 20.91
C LEU A 60 -13.91 9.42 19.60
N PRO A 61 -12.58 9.55 19.61
CA PRO A 61 -11.84 9.85 18.38
C PRO A 61 -11.90 8.67 17.40
N GLY A 62 -11.92 8.98 16.10
CA GLY A 62 -11.65 8.00 15.06
C GLY A 62 -10.21 7.49 15.12
N SER A 63 -9.94 6.43 14.40
CA SER A 63 -8.62 5.79 14.31
C SER A 63 -8.08 5.79 12.89
N PRO A 64 -6.75 5.84 12.65
CA PRO A 64 -6.21 5.62 11.34
C PRO A 64 -6.54 4.20 10.83
N LEU A 65 -6.85 4.06 9.55
CA LEU A 65 -6.91 2.76 8.88
C LEU A 65 -5.56 2.45 8.26
N TYR A 66 -4.92 1.39 8.71
CA TYR A 66 -3.69 0.85 8.13
C TYR A 66 -4.05 -0.41 7.33
N LEU A 67 -3.83 -0.35 6.02
CA LEU A 67 -4.22 -1.40 5.08
C LEU A 67 -3.01 -1.92 4.31
N ALA A 68 -2.71 -3.21 4.45
CA ALA A 68 -1.61 -3.86 3.77
C ALA A 68 -2.11 -4.94 2.80
N ILE A 69 -1.77 -4.79 1.51
CA ILE A 69 -2.21 -5.70 0.46
C ILE A 69 -0.99 -6.34 -0.21
N SER A 70 -0.86 -7.64 -0.03
CA SER A 70 0.14 -8.47 -0.70
C SER A 70 -0.48 -9.20 -1.88
N SER A 71 0.13 -9.11 -3.06
CA SER A 71 -0.51 -9.66 -4.24
C SER A 71 0.48 -10.18 -5.29
N GLY A 72 0.01 -11.06 -6.15
CA GLY A 72 0.69 -11.35 -7.40
C GLY A 72 0.68 -10.16 -8.36
N ARG A 73 1.19 -10.36 -9.58
CA ARG A 73 1.28 -9.32 -10.61
C ARG A 73 -0.05 -9.14 -11.36
N GLY A 74 -0.22 -7.97 -12.01
CA GLY A 74 -1.28 -7.73 -13.00
C GLY A 74 -2.70 -7.57 -12.44
N ILE A 75 -2.87 -7.46 -11.14
CA ILE A 75 -4.20 -7.38 -10.49
C ILE A 75 -4.84 -5.99 -10.51
N GLY A 76 -4.19 -4.96 -11.08
CA GLY A 76 -4.74 -3.60 -11.12
C GLY A 76 -4.49 -2.77 -9.87
N LYS A 77 -3.36 -2.99 -9.17
CA LYS A 77 -2.95 -2.23 -7.97
C LYS A 77 -2.93 -0.71 -8.20
N SER A 78 -2.18 -0.28 -9.21
CA SER A 78 -2.01 1.16 -9.50
C SER A 78 -3.31 1.83 -9.91
N ALA A 79 -4.20 1.12 -10.62
CA ALA A 79 -5.52 1.60 -10.95
C ALA A 79 -6.38 1.85 -9.69
N TRP A 80 -6.35 0.91 -8.74
CA TRP A 80 -7.08 1.03 -7.49
C TRP A 80 -6.55 2.19 -6.63
N LEU A 81 -5.23 2.34 -6.51
CA LEU A 81 -4.61 3.48 -5.82
C LEU A 81 -5.03 4.81 -6.47
N SER A 82 -5.01 4.89 -7.81
CA SER A 82 -5.43 6.10 -8.53
C SER A 82 -6.91 6.43 -8.33
N MET A 83 -7.78 5.42 -8.27
CA MET A 83 -9.20 5.61 -7.96
C MET A 83 -9.40 6.16 -6.55
N LEU A 84 -8.61 5.72 -5.58
CA LEU A 84 -8.62 6.24 -4.21
C LEU A 84 -8.11 7.69 -4.15
N ASP A 85 -7.02 8.01 -4.86
CA ASP A 85 -6.52 9.40 -4.93
C ASP A 85 -7.60 10.34 -5.45
N LEU A 86 -8.31 9.94 -6.52
CA LEU A 86 -9.38 10.74 -7.10
C LEU A 86 -10.60 10.82 -6.20
N TRP A 87 -10.94 9.76 -5.48
CA TRP A 87 -12.00 9.80 -4.47
C TRP A 87 -11.65 10.74 -3.32
N VAL A 88 -10.47 10.61 -2.74
CA VAL A 88 -10.02 11.48 -1.64
C VAL A 88 -9.99 12.93 -2.10
N ALA A 89 -9.35 13.22 -3.23
CA ALA A 89 -9.31 14.58 -3.75
C ALA A 89 -10.70 15.15 -4.07
N SER A 90 -11.66 14.34 -4.54
CA SER A 90 -12.99 14.82 -4.95
C SER A 90 -13.99 14.94 -3.80
N CYS A 91 -13.90 14.08 -2.80
CA CYS A 91 -14.91 13.93 -1.75
C CYS A 91 -14.44 14.46 -0.39
N TRP A 92 -13.13 14.57 -0.18
CA TRP A 92 -12.50 15.11 1.03
C TRP A 92 -11.75 16.40 0.70
N ILE A 93 -12.51 17.42 0.24
CA ILE A 93 -11.97 18.71 -0.21
C ILE A 93 -11.06 19.29 0.89
N GLY A 94 -9.83 19.67 0.51
CA GLY A 94 -8.80 20.15 1.44
C GLY A 94 -7.90 19.04 2.02
N SER A 95 -8.04 17.79 1.57
CA SER A 95 -7.20 16.68 2.01
C SER A 95 -5.82 16.70 1.36
N THR A 96 -4.88 16.03 2.03
CA THR A 96 -3.52 15.80 1.54
C THR A 96 -3.32 14.31 1.25
N SER A 97 -2.85 13.98 0.05
CA SER A 97 -2.43 12.63 -0.31
C SER A 97 -0.96 12.60 -0.70
N ILE A 98 -0.21 11.69 -0.11
CA ILE A 98 1.19 11.41 -0.45
C ILE A 98 1.29 10.02 -1.05
N VAL A 99 1.87 9.94 -2.23
CA VAL A 99 2.13 8.68 -2.93
C VAL A 99 3.63 8.47 -3.04
N THR A 100 4.11 7.31 -2.61
CA THR A 100 5.53 6.98 -2.76
C THR A 100 5.75 5.57 -3.33
N ALA A 101 6.94 5.33 -3.87
CA ALA A 101 7.40 4.05 -4.41
C ALA A 101 8.92 3.92 -4.25
N ASN A 102 9.48 2.80 -4.71
CA ASN A 102 10.92 2.53 -4.53
C ASN A 102 11.84 3.51 -5.23
N THR A 103 11.42 4.11 -6.35
CA THR A 103 12.23 5.07 -7.11
C THR A 103 11.37 6.18 -7.71
N GLU A 104 11.97 7.36 -7.90
CA GLU A 104 11.31 8.50 -8.57
C GLU A 104 10.85 8.13 -9.98
N THR A 105 11.65 7.34 -10.72
CA THR A 105 11.26 6.88 -12.06
C THR A 105 9.99 6.05 -12.02
N GLN A 106 9.83 5.14 -11.05
CA GLN A 106 8.59 4.36 -10.87
C GLN A 106 7.42 5.24 -10.49
N LEU A 107 7.62 6.20 -9.58
CA LEU A 107 6.60 7.18 -9.23
C LEU A 107 6.10 7.93 -10.47
N ARG A 108 6.99 8.53 -11.23
CA ARG A 108 6.66 9.35 -12.39
C ARG A 108 6.04 8.53 -13.52
N SER A 109 6.73 7.45 -13.94
CA SER A 109 6.40 6.72 -15.18
C SER A 109 5.31 5.67 -15.00
N ARG A 110 5.01 5.25 -13.77
CA ARG A 110 4.00 4.21 -13.49
C ARG A 110 2.87 4.73 -12.63
N THR A 111 3.15 5.14 -11.39
CA THR A 111 2.11 5.51 -10.43
C THR A 111 1.39 6.78 -10.86
N MET A 112 2.13 7.86 -11.10
CA MET A 112 1.53 9.14 -11.51
C MET A 112 1.03 9.13 -12.95
N ALA A 113 1.60 8.30 -13.82
CA ALA A 113 1.07 8.10 -15.18
C ALA A 113 -0.29 7.39 -15.14
N GLU A 114 -0.44 6.38 -14.26
CA GLU A 114 -1.73 5.71 -14.06
C GLU A 114 -2.76 6.67 -13.45
N LEU A 115 -2.39 7.46 -12.44
CA LEU A 115 -3.26 8.53 -11.92
C LEU A 115 -3.71 9.49 -13.03
N GLY A 116 -2.81 9.89 -13.93
CA GLY A 116 -3.15 10.75 -15.07
C GLY A 116 -4.15 10.12 -16.02
N LYS A 117 -4.02 8.83 -16.30
CA LYS A 117 -4.98 8.07 -17.10
C LYS A 117 -6.36 8.06 -16.44
N TRP A 118 -6.46 7.75 -15.16
CA TRP A 118 -7.73 7.75 -14.43
C TRP A 118 -8.31 9.15 -14.27
N HIS A 119 -7.48 10.16 -14.03
CA HIS A 119 -7.90 11.55 -13.99
C HIS A 119 -8.58 12.00 -15.30
N THR A 120 -8.00 11.67 -16.46
CA THR A 120 -8.61 12.02 -17.75
C THR A 120 -9.98 11.41 -18.00
N MET A 121 -10.27 10.25 -17.38
CA MET A 121 -11.56 9.57 -17.48
C MET A 121 -12.57 10.03 -16.43
N SER A 122 -12.12 10.73 -15.38
CA SER A 122 -13.00 11.17 -14.29
C SER A 122 -13.96 12.26 -14.74
N ILE A 123 -15.21 12.18 -14.27
CA ILE A 123 -16.29 13.15 -14.58
C ILE A 123 -15.92 14.57 -14.14
N ASN A 124 -15.14 14.70 -13.09
CA ASN A 124 -14.69 15.96 -12.52
C ASN A 124 -13.22 16.30 -12.80
N ARG A 125 -12.64 15.73 -13.87
CA ARG A 125 -11.25 16.00 -14.28
C ARG A 125 -10.91 17.49 -14.35
N HIS A 126 -11.88 18.34 -14.70
CA HIS A 126 -11.72 19.79 -14.79
C HIS A 126 -11.53 20.49 -13.43
N TRP A 127 -11.67 19.78 -12.30
CA TRP A 127 -11.40 20.35 -10.98
C TRP A 127 -9.91 20.40 -10.68
N PHE A 128 -9.12 19.55 -11.33
CA PHE A 128 -7.72 19.35 -11.00
C PHE A 128 -6.81 19.53 -12.21
N GLU A 129 -5.64 20.07 -11.95
CA GLU A 129 -4.49 20.05 -12.86
C GLU A 129 -3.52 18.98 -12.40
N LYS A 130 -3.09 18.13 -13.33
CA LYS A 130 -2.12 17.07 -13.06
C LYS A 130 -0.81 17.31 -13.78
N SER A 131 0.28 17.45 -13.03
CA SER A 131 1.66 17.46 -13.49
C SER A 131 2.29 16.07 -13.47
N SER A 132 3.60 15.96 -13.72
CA SER A 132 4.31 14.68 -13.66
C SER A 132 4.35 14.07 -12.26
N MET A 133 4.37 14.88 -11.21
CA MET A 133 4.54 14.45 -9.80
C MET A 133 3.44 14.97 -8.86
N SER A 134 2.46 15.73 -9.36
CA SER A 134 1.45 16.35 -8.51
C SER A 134 0.11 16.42 -9.22
N MET A 135 -0.97 16.39 -8.44
CA MET A 135 -2.32 16.77 -8.86
C MET A 135 -2.87 17.78 -7.84
N ARG A 136 -3.25 18.95 -8.32
CA ARG A 136 -3.72 20.08 -7.50
C ARG A 136 -5.04 20.64 -8.03
N PRO A 137 -5.86 21.31 -7.21
CA PRO A 137 -7.03 22.00 -7.71
C PRO A 137 -6.64 23.05 -8.75
N THR A 138 -7.44 23.14 -9.82
CA THR A 138 -7.33 24.26 -10.78
C THR A 138 -7.61 25.57 -10.07
N LYS A 139 -7.11 26.69 -10.63
CA LYS A 139 -7.31 28.02 -10.02
C LYS A 139 -8.78 28.31 -9.70
N TRP A 140 -9.69 28.09 -10.66
CA TRP A 140 -11.12 28.38 -10.43
C TRP A 140 -11.72 27.51 -9.30
N PHE A 141 -11.27 26.25 -9.17
CA PHE A 141 -11.75 25.37 -8.12
C PHE A 141 -11.13 25.71 -6.76
N ALA A 142 -9.85 26.07 -6.72
CA ALA A 142 -9.20 26.60 -5.53
C ALA A 142 -9.91 27.87 -5.03
N ASP A 143 -10.11 28.87 -5.91
CA ASP A 143 -10.83 30.10 -5.59
C ASP A 143 -12.24 29.80 -5.02
N LEU A 144 -12.95 28.82 -5.59
CA LEU A 144 -14.27 28.40 -5.12
C LEU A 144 -14.20 27.77 -3.70
N VAL A 145 -13.23 26.89 -3.45
CA VAL A 145 -13.01 26.24 -2.16
C VAL A 145 -12.68 27.29 -1.08
N GLU A 146 -11.79 28.21 -1.39
CA GLU A 146 -11.39 29.28 -0.47
C GLU A 146 -12.56 30.21 -0.14
N GLN A 147 -13.36 30.60 -1.14
CA GLN A 147 -14.49 31.50 -0.97
C GLN A 147 -15.66 30.84 -0.25
N GLN A 148 -16.02 29.60 -0.59
CA GLN A 148 -17.21 28.95 -0.07
C GLN A 148 -16.96 28.17 1.23
N LEU A 149 -15.80 27.51 1.35
CA LEU A 149 -15.48 26.67 2.48
C LEU A 149 -14.52 27.36 3.47
N LYS A 150 -13.96 28.54 3.10
CA LYS A 150 -12.98 29.27 3.93
C LYS A 150 -11.75 28.42 4.26
N MET A 151 -11.33 27.58 3.32
CA MET A 151 -10.21 26.66 3.47
C MET A 151 -9.04 27.11 2.58
N ASP A 152 -7.83 27.10 3.14
CA ASP A 152 -6.60 27.27 2.36
C ASP A 152 -6.36 26.02 1.50
N THR A 153 -6.13 26.25 0.21
CA THR A 153 -5.89 25.17 -0.76
C THR A 153 -4.41 24.80 -0.91
N GLN A 154 -3.51 25.43 -0.17
CA GLN A 154 -2.07 25.14 -0.23
C GLN A 154 -1.76 23.68 0.12
N TYR A 155 -2.51 23.10 1.06
CA TYR A 155 -2.36 21.72 1.51
C TYR A 155 -3.33 20.74 0.83
N TYR A 156 -4.04 21.20 -0.20
CA TYR A 156 -4.97 20.36 -0.95
C TYR A 156 -4.31 19.81 -2.22
N TYR A 157 -3.82 18.58 -2.13
CA TYR A 157 -3.09 17.98 -3.24
C TYR A 157 -2.97 16.44 -3.14
N VAL A 158 -2.58 15.85 -4.27
CA VAL A 158 -2.02 14.50 -4.38
C VAL A 158 -0.61 14.63 -4.93
N ASP A 159 0.40 14.40 -4.11
CA ASP A 159 1.80 14.56 -4.49
C ASP A 159 2.55 13.21 -4.45
N ALA A 160 3.32 12.97 -5.49
CA ALA A 160 4.30 11.91 -5.49
C ALA A 160 5.58 12.40 -4.83
N GLN A 161 5.95 11.80 -3.71
CA GLN A 161 7.12 12.17 -2.94
C GLN A 161 8.15 11.05 -2.96
N SER A 162 9.34 11.36 -3.45
CA SER A 162 10.49 10.45 -3.34
C SER A 162 11.10 10.54 -1.95
N TRP A 163 11.79 9.49 -1.56
CA TRP A 163 12.47 9.38 -0.27
C TRP A 163 13.98 9.13 -0.45
N SER A 164 14.75 9.42 0.59
CA SER A 164 16.15 9.03 0.72
C SER A 164 16.36 8.28 2.03
N ALA A 165 16.99 7.11 1.96
CA ALA A 165 17.35 6.36 3.17
C ALA A 165 18.43 7.08 4.01
N GLU A 166 19.24 7.94 3.37
CA GLU A 166 20.28 8.72 4.02
C GLU A 166 19.72 9.96 4.73
N ASN A 167 18.56 10.48 4.25
CA ASN A 167 17.87 11.61 4.83
C ASN A 167 16.36 11.35 4.90
N PRO A 168 15.91 10.46 5.80
CA PRO A 168 14.49 10.13 5.91
C PRO A 168 13.62 11.30 6.37
N ASP A 169 14.18 12.25 7.14
CA ASP A 169 13.44 13.42 7.63
C ASP A 169 13.00 14.36 6.50
N ALA A 170 13.64 14.32 5.35
CA ALA A 170 13.17 15.04 4.16
C ALA A 170 11.82 14.53 3.63
N PHE A 171 11.40 13.33 4.03
CA PHE A 171 10.09 12.78 3.73
C PHE A 171 9.01 13.27 4.70
N ALA A 172 9.39 13.86 5.86
CA ALA A 172 8.49 14.37 6.88
C ALA A 172 7.75 15.64 6.47
N GLY A 173 6.78 16.07 7.27
CA GLY A 173 6.20 17.42 7.24
C GLY A 173 4.87 17.55 6.52
N ALA A 174 4.24 16.47 6.06
CA ALA A 174 2.88 16.52 5.56
C ALA A 174 1.88 16.44 6.74
N HIS A 175 0.97 17.41 6.81
CA HIS A 175 -0.09 17.48 7.80
C HIS A 175 -1.43 17.84 7.15
N SER A 176 -2.53 17.35 7.69
CA SER A 176 -3.86 17.73 7.23
C SER A 176 -4.88 17.59 8.36
N GLN A 177 -5.69 18.61 8.54
CA GLN A 177 -6.81 18.58 9.47
C GLN A 177 -8.09 17.99 8.86
N ILE A 178 -8.15 17.85 7.55
CA ILE A 178 -9.33 17.36 6.82
C ILE A 178 -9.18 15.89 6.49
N GLY A 179 -8.02 15.51 5.96
CA GLY A 179 -7.76 14.14 5.56
C GLY A 179 -6.32 13.92 5.13
N MET A 180 -5.72 12.88 5.66
CA MET A 180 -4.39 12.41 5.28
C MET A 180 -4.50 11.01 4.69
N MET A 181 -4.02 10.86 3.45
CA MET A 181 -3.81 9.54 2.85
C MET A 181 -2.36 9.38 2.45
N VAL A 182 -1.75 8.27 2.87
CA VAL A 182 -0.40 7.88 2.42
C VAL A 182 -0.48 6.56 1.69
N GLN A 183 0.13 6.50 0.52
CA GLN A 183 0.15 5.30 -0.32
C GLN A 183 1.59 4.87 -0.60
N TYR A 184 1.89 3.62 -0.30
CA TYR A 184 3.12 2.96 -0.69
C TYR A 184 2.86 2.01 -1.86
N ALA A 185 3.14 2.47 -3.07
CA ALA A 185 3.12 1.65 -4.27
C ALA A 185 4.46 0.88 -4.37
N GLU A 186 4.45 -0.43 -4.28
CA GLU A 186 5.62 -1.31 -4.16
C GLU A 186 6.33 -1.23 -2.77
N ALA A 187 5.55 -1.37 -1.70
CA ALA A 187 5.95 -1.20 -0.30
C ALA A 187 7.13 -2.08 0.16
N THR A 188 7.34 -3.26 -0.46
CA THR A 188 8.42 -4.20 -0.11
C THR A 188 9.82 -3.58 -0.17
N GLY A 189 10.03 -2.57 -1.03
CA GLY A 189 11.33 -1.94 -1.23
C GLY A 189 11.57 -0.68 -0.40
N ILE A 190 10.59 -0.20 0.34
CA ILE A 190 10.69 1.03 1.13
C ILE A 190 11.39 0.72 2.46
N PRO A 191 12.51 1.40 2.79
CA PRO A 191 13.29 1.10 3.98
C PRO A 191 12.60 1.57 5.27
N ASP A 192 12.89 0.89 6.37
CA ASP A 192 12.27 1.09 7.69
C ASP A 192 12.29 2.55 8.19
N PRO A 193 13.35 3.36 8.00
CA PRO A 193 13.33 4.76 8.41
C PRO A 193 12.19 5.58 7.79
N ILE A 194 11.80 5.28 6.54
CA ILE A 194 10.69 5.98 5.87
C ILE A 194 9.34 5.60 6.48
N TRP A 195 9.18 4.33 6.88
CA TRP A 195 7.99 3.89 7.61
C TRP A 195 7.84 4.62 8.96
N ASN A 196 8.95 4.76 9.69
CA ASN A 196 8.96 5.45 10.99
C ASN A 196 8.56 6.93 10.85
N VAL A 197 9.09 7.62 9.83
CA VAL A 197 8.72 9.02 9.54
C VAL A 197 7.24 9.13 9.15
N THR A 198 6.72 8.17 8.37
CA THR A 198 5.32 8.18 7.94
C THR A 198 4.33 8.01 9.10
N GLU A 199 4.68 7.32 10.16
CA GLU A 199 3.84 7.24 11.37
C GLU A 199 3.49 8.63 11.91
N GLY A 200 4.41 9.60 11.79
CA GLY A 200 4.19 10.98 12.19
C GLY A 200 3.09 11.72 11.42
N PHE A 201 2.76 11.30 10.18
CA PHE A 201 1.71 11.93 9.39
C PHE A 201 0.29 11.71 9.94
N PHE A 202 0.12 10.73 10.81
CA PHE A 202 -1.17 10.33 11.38
C PHE A 202 -1.39 10.83 12.82
N THR A 203 -0.53 11.72 13.31
CA THR A 203 -0.64 12.29 14.66
C THR A 203 -1.78 13.29 14.79
N ASP A 204 -2.16 13.96 13.69
CA ASP A 204 -3.31 14.87 13.68
C ASP A 204 -4.65 14.10 13.74
N LEU A 205 -5.62 14.67 14.43
CA LEU A 205 -6.97 14.09 14.55
C LEU A 205 -7.86 14.40 13.33
N ALA A 206 -7.31 14.23 12.13
CA ALA A 206 -8.09 14.38 10.90
C ALA A 206 -9.17 13.29 10.79
N PRO A 207 -10.37 13.63 10.28
CA PRO A 207 -11.47 12.66 10.15
C PRO A 207 -11.22 11.58 9.10
N LEU A 208 -10.31 11.79 8.14
CA LEU A 208 -9.82 10.75 7.23
C LEU A 208 -8.34 10.52 7.49
N ARG A 209 -7.96 9.29 7.83
CA ARG A 209 -6.56 8.89 8.01
C ARG A 209 -6.36 7.49 7.44
N LEU A 210 -5.74 7.43 6.24
CA LEU A 210 -5.54 6.18 5.52
C LEU A 210 -4.05 5.96 5.23
N TRP A 211 -3.50 4.87 5.69
CA TRP A 211 -2.19 4.40 5.27
C TRP A 211 -2.32 3.10 4.49
N ILE A 212 -2.07 3.15 3.21
CA ILE A 212 -2.25 2.04 2.29
C ILE A 212 -0.90 1.61 1.75
N VAL A 213 -0.54 0.36 1.98
CA VAL A 213 0.70 -0.23 1.51
C VAL A 213 0.40 -1.45 0.64
N ILE A 214 0.86 -1.44 -0.60
CA ILE A 214 0.57 -2.51 -1.54
C ILE A 214 1.83 -2.93 -2.29
N SER A 215 2.06 -4.24 -2.41
CA SER A 215 3.25 -4.75 -3.10
C SER A 215 3.10 -6.21 -3.54
N ASN A 216 3.99 -6.61 -4.46
CA ASN A 216 4.39 -8.01 -4.56
C ASN A 216 5.33 -8.33 -3.38
N PRO A 217 5.15 -9.43 -2.66
CA PRO A 217 5.89 -9.75 -1.44
C PRO A 217 7.26 -10.36 -1.75
N ARG A 218 8.19 -9.56 -2.24
CA ARG A 218 9.50 -10.04 -2.73
C ARG A 218 10.51 -10.38 -1.65
N ARG A 219 10.27 -9.96 -0.40
CA ARG A 219 11.16 -10.18 0.73
C ARG A 219 10.34 -10.73 1.90
N ASN A 220 10.91 -11.67 2.63
CA ASN A 220 10.35 -12.20 3.87
C ASN A 220 10.90 -11.46 5.12
N THR A 221 11.33 -10.22 4.93
CA THR A 221 11.86 -9.32 5.98
C THR A 221 11.42 -7.88 5.67
N GLY A 222 11.59 -6.98 6.64
CA GLY A 222 11.24 -5.56 6.55
C GLY A 222 9.80 -5.26 6.90
N ARG A 223 9.46 -3.97 7.02
CA ARG A 223 8.19 -3.48 7.56
C ARG A 223 6.96 -4.00 6.79
N PHE A 224 7.03 -4.13 5.47
CA PHE A 224 5.90 -4.69 4.71
C PHE A 224 5.61 -6.14 5.07
N PHE A 225 6.65 -6.96 5.30
CA PHE A 225 6.48 -8.32 5.81
C PHE A 225 5.90 -8.32 7.23
N GLU A 226 6.39 -7.44 8.11
CA GLU A 226 5.92 -7.34 9.48
C GLU A 226 4.43 -6.94 9.59
N CYS A 227 3.88 -6.17 8.64
CA CYS A 227 2.44 -5.88 8.58
C CYS A 227 1.59 -7.17 8.57
N PHE A 228 2.09 -8.27 8.01
CA PHE A 228 1.40 -9.56 7.92
C PHE A 228 1.76 -10.53 9.05
N HIS A 229 2.75 -10.20 9.87
CA HIS A 229 3.31 -11.05 10.92
C HIS A 229 3.29 -10.37 12.29
N LYS A 230 4.38 -9.76 12.67
CA LYS A 230 4.54 -9.14 14.00
C LYS A 230 3.56 -8.01 14.27
N ASP A 231 3.35 -7.15 13.28
CA ASP A 231 2.52 -5.94 13.40
C ASP A 231 1.07 -6.17 12.93
N ARG A 232 0.68 -7.40 12.66
CA ARG A 232 -0.65 -7.77 12.14
C ARG A 232 -1.81 -7.26 13.01
N GLY A 233 -1.59 -7.03 14.27
CA GLY A 233 -2.60 -6.47 15.20
C GLY A 233 -2.98 -5.01 14.88
N PHE A 234 -2.11 -4.28 14.19
CA PHE A 234 -2.33 -2.88 13.79
C PHE A 234 -2.78 -2.73 12.34
N TRP A 235 -2.53 -3.74 11.50
CA TRP A 235 -2.79 -3.70 10.06
C TRP A 235 -3.97 -4.60 9.67
N GLN A 236 -4.86 -4.07 8.85
CA GLN A 236 -5.81 -4.90 8.11
C GLN A 236 -5.09 -5.43 6.87
N THR A 237 -4.98 -6.76 6.76
CA THR A 237 -4.16 -7.39 5.74
C THR A 237 -4.99 -8.15 4.71
N ARG A 238 -4.50 -8.22 3.47
CA ARG A 238 -5.07 -9.03 2.40
C ARG A 238 -3.99 -9.67 1.54
N TYR A 239 -4.21 -10.94 1.18
CA TYR A 239 -3.50 -11.62 0.09
C TYR A 239 -4.40 -11.69 -1.14
N VAL A 240 -3.84 -11.42 -2.33
CA VAL A 240 -4.57 -11.51 -3.60
C VAL A 240 -3.81 -12.43 -4.55
N ASP A 241 -4.36 -13.60 -4.84
CA ASP A 241 -3.86 -14.50 -5.88
C ASP A 241 -4.30 -13.94 -7.25
N SER A 242 -3.34 -13.70 -8.15
CA SER A 242 -3.61 -13.12 -9.46
C SER A 242 -4.57 -13.98 -10.31
N ARG A 243 -4.61 -15.30 -10.07
CA ARG A 243 -5.49 -16.22 -10.80
C ARG A 243 -6.96 -16.05 -10.46
N THR A 244 -7.27 -15.48 -9.30
CA THR A 244 -8.66 -15.24 -8.85
C THR A 244 -9.21 -13.90 -9.30
N VAL A 245 -8.43 -13.10 -10.02
CA VAL A 245 -8.79 -11.74 -10.40
C VAL A 245 -9.36 -11.72 -11.82
N GLU A 246 -10.45 -11.01 -11.99
CA GLU A 246 -11.14 -10.86 -13.28
C GLU A 246 -10.29 -10.09 -14.30
N GLY A 247 -10.42 -10.47 -15.58
CA GLY A 247 -9.75 -9.76 -16.68
C GLY A 247 -8.24 -9.92 -16.73
N VAL A 248 -7.70 -10.99 -16.13
CA VAL A 248 -6.31 -11.39 -16.26
C VAL A 248 -6.17 -12.61 -17.17
N ASP A 249 -5.01 -12.77 -17.80
CA ASP A 249 -4.71 -13.99 -18.54
C ASP A 249 -4.23 -15.10 -17.59
N GLY A 250 -5.15 -15.97 -17.20
CA GLY A 250 -4.88 -17.11 -16.31
C GLY A 250 -3.81 -18.07 -16.84
N ALA A 251 -3.64 -18.20 -18.17
CA ALA A 251 -2.66 -19.10 -18.77
C ALA A 251 -1.22 -18.68 -18.46
N VAL A 252 -0.96 -17.37 -18.32
CA VAL A 252 0.36 -16.85 -17.93
C VAL A 252 0.74 -17.34 -16.52
N TYR A 253 -0.20 -17.25 -15.57
CA TYR A 253 0.04 -17.67 -14.18
C TYR A 253 0.15 -19.18 -14.04
N GLN A 254 -0.68 -19.93 -14.79
CA GLN A 254 -0.58 -21.40 -14.84
C GLN A 254 0.77 -21.86 -15.40
N ARG A 255 1.32 -21.16 -16.41
CA ARG A 255 2.65 -21.45 -16.94
C ARG A 255 3.74 -21.22 -15.90
N ILE A 256 3.65 -20.13 -15.11
CA ILE A 256 4.61 -19.88 -14.03
C ILE A 256 4.53 -21.00 -12.99
N ALA A 257 3.34 -21.36 -12.52
CA ALA A 257 3.14 -22.42 -11.56
C ALA A 257 3.58 -23.80 -12.10
N GLY A 258 3.30 -24.10 -13.37
CA GLY A 258 3.75 -25.33 -14.02
C GLY A 258 5.27 -25.42 -14.21
N LYS A 259 5.93 -24.28 -14.47
CA LYS A 259 7.39 -24.24 -14.65
C LYS A 259 8.15 -24.40 -13.34
N TYR A 260 7.72 -23.74 -12.29
CA TYR A 260 8.43 -23.66 -11.01
C TYR A 260 7.85 -24.56 -9.93
N GLY A 261 6.58 -24.92 -10.02
CA GLY A 261 5.81 -25.62 -9.00
C GLY A 261 4.98 -24.65 -8.13
N GLU A 262 3.86 -25.15 -7.62
CA GLU A 262 2.89 -24.35 -6.84
C GLU A 262 3.48 -23.75 -5.56
N ASN A 263 4.41 -24.45 -4.91
CA ASN A 263 5.00 -24.03 -3.63
C ASN A 263 6.35 -23.32 -3.78
N HIS A 264 6.83 -23.17 -5.00
CA HIS A 264 8.09 -22.46 -5.27
C HIS A 264 7.95 -20.96 -5.03
N ASP A 265 8.97 -20.32 -4.48
CA ASP A 265 8.93 -18.90 -4.09
C ASP A 265 8.57 -17.95 -5.25
N VAL A 266 8.98 -18.25 -6.48
CA VAL A 266 8.55 -17.50 -7.67
C VAL A 266 7.03 -17.53 -7.83
N THR A 267 6.39 -18.70 -7.68
CA THR A 267 4.93 -18.85 -7.80
C THR A 267 4.23 -18.16 -6.63
N LYS A 268 4.76 -18.28 -5.42
CA LYS A 268 4.24 -17.57 -4.24
C LYS A 268 4.21 -16.06 -4.47
N VAL A 269 5.35 -15.49 -4.86
CA VAL A 269 5.49 -14.03 -5.02
C VAL A 269 4.75 -13.49 -6.24
N GLU A 270 4.94 -14.12 -7.41
CA GLU A 270 4.49 -13.54 -8.67
C GLU A 270 3.02 -13.85 -8.97
N VAL A 271 2.48 -14.93 -8.41
CA VAL A 271 1.11 -15.40 -8.66
C VAL A 271 0.24 -15.29 -7.43
N LYS A 272 0.64 -15.92 -6.32
CA LYS A 272 -0.21 -16.03 -5.12
C LYS A 272 -0.20 -14.80 -4.21
N GLY A 273 0.77 -13.89 -4.41
CA GLY A 273 0.96 -12.76 -3.52
C GLY A 273 1.38 -13.17 -2.10
N GLN A 274 2.00 -14.33 -1.96
CA GLN A 274 2.51 -14.87 -0.70
C GLN A 274 4.01 -14.59 -0.56
N PHE A 275 4.46 -14.37 0.66
CA PHE A 275 5.88 -14.14 0.92
C PHE A 275 6.73 -15.37 0.60
N PRO A 276 7.97 -15.17 0.11
CA PRO A 276 8.89 -16.28 -0.14
C PRO A 276 9.31 -16.92 1.18
N THR A 277 9.63 -18.21 1.12
CA THR A 277 10.16 -18.96 2.26
C THR A 277 11.62 -18.66 2.52
N THR A 278 12.37 -18.34 1.45
CA THR A 278 13.80 -18.04 1.52
C THR A 278 14.03 -16.59 1.16
N GLY A 279 14.74 -15.83 1.99
CA GLY A 279 15.16 -14.46 1.68
C GLY A 279 16.20 -14.44 0.57
N VAL A 280 16.26 -13.35 -0.18
CA VAL A 280 17.22 -13.18 -1.30
C VAL A 280 18.68 -13.31 -0.81
N ASP A 281 18.92 -12.95 0.46
CA ASP A 281 20.24 -12.97 1.10
C ASP A 281 20.39 -14.13 2.12
N GLN A 282 19.45 -15.08 2.15
CA GLN A 282 19.46 -16.20 3.08
C GLN A 282 19.97 -17.46 2.40
N PHE A 283 21.05 -18.04 2.92
CA PHE A 283 21.56 -19.33 2.51
C PHE A 283 20.67 -20.49 2.99
N ILE A 284 20.05 -20.33 4.17
CA ILE A 284 19.10 -21.29 4.77
C ILE A 284 17.76 -20.56 4.96
N GLY A 285 16.68 -21.16 4.47
CA GLY A 285 15.34 -20.63 4.66
C GLY A 285 14.95 -20.54 6.14
N ARG A 286 14.24 -19.49 6.54
CA ARG A 286 13.80 -19.25 7.93
C ARG A 286 13.07 -20.45 8.53
N THR A 287 12.16 -21.07 7.76
CA THR A 287 11.41 -22.26 8.20
C THR A 287 12.34 -23.40 8.56
N VAL A 288 13.39 -23.63 7.75
CA VAL A 288 14.39 -24.67 8.04
C VAL A 288 15.17 -24.36 9.33
N ALA A 289 15.51 -23.09 9.54
CA ALA A 289 16.19 -22.65 10.75
C ALA A 289 15.28 -22.78 11.99
N GLU A 290 14.00 -22.40 11.89
CA GLU A 290 13.01 -22.53 12.96
C GLU A 290 12.70 -23.99 13.29
N GLU A 291 12.54 -24.87 12.29
CA GLU A 291 12.38 -26.30 12.48
C GLU A 291 13.62 -26.94 13.12
N ALA A 292 14.82 -26.48 12.72
CA ALA A 292 16.06 -26.95 13.32
C ALA A 292 16.21 -26.49 14.78
N ALA A 293 15.81 -25.23 15.08
CA ALA A 293 15.82 -24.69 16.44
C ALA A 293 14.79 -25.35 17.37
N ALA A 294 13.65 -25.76 16.83
CA ALA A 294 12.58 -26.43 17.57
C ALA A 294 12.84 -27.95 17.77
N ARG A 295 13.85 -28.50 17.09
CA ARG A 295 14.17 -29.93 17.17
C ARG A 295 14.80 -30.27 18.52
N GLU A 296 14.20 -31.18 19.24
CA GLU A 296 14.85 -31.76 20.42
C GLU A 296 16.14 -32.51 20.03
N VAL A 297 17.24 -32.09 20.61
CA VAL A 297 18.55 -32.70 20.39
C VAL A 297 18.81 -33.63 21.58
N THR A 298 18.96 -34.94 21.33
CA THR A 298 19.46 -35.90 22.33
C THR A 298 20.95 -35.69 22.49
N GLU A 299 21.38 -35.41 23.72
CA GLU A 299 22.82 -35.27 24.02
C GLU A 299 23.52 -36.64 23.85
N ASP A 300 24.58 -36.64 23.04
CA ASP A 300 25.52 -37.75 23.00
C ASP A 300 26.69 -37.42 23.94
N SER A 301 26.66 -37.97 25.15
CA SER A 301 27.67 -37.71 26.19
C SER A 301 29.08 -38.18 25.80
N GLY A 302 29.23 -39.02 24.78
CA GLY A 302 30.51 -39.49 24.24
C GLY A 302 31.10 -38.62 23.11
N ALA A 303 30.32 -37.72 22.56
CA ALA A 303 30.81 -36.85 21.47
C ALA A 303 31.73 -35.74 21.99
N PRO A 304 32.79 -35.35 21.23
CA PRO A 304 33.64 -34.22 21.61
C PRO A 304 32.85 -32.91 21.57
N LEU A 305 33.11 -32.02 22.52
CA LEU A 305 32.56 -30.65 22.51
C LEU A 305 33.21 -29.87 21.37
N VAL A 306 32.41 -29.38 20.44
CA VAL A 306 32.84 -28.53 19.33
C VAL A 306 32.30 -27.12 19.54
N MET A 307 33.14 -26.14 19.39
CA MET A 307 32.79 -24.71 19.47
C MET A 307 32.89 -24.09 18.08
N GLY A 308 31.78 -23.61 17.57
CA GLY A 308 31.71 -22.74 16.37
C GLY A 308 31.67 -21.27 16.80
N VAL A 309 32.49 -20.43 16.16
CA VAL A 309 32.54 -18.98 16.44
C VAL A 309 32.36 -18.23 15.13
N ASP A 310 31.34 -17.36 15.07
CA ASP A 310 31.15 -16.39 14.01
C ASP A 310 31.38 -14.98 14.56
N VAL A 311 32.39 -14.29 14.03
CA VAL A 311 32.86 -13.00 14.55
C VAL A 311 32.38 -11.86 13.66
N ALA A 312 31.52 -10.99 14.20
CA ALA A 312 31.14 -9.74 13.54
C ALA A 312 32.29 -8.73 13.60
N ARG A 313 32.61 -8.09 12.46
CA ARG A 313 33.72 -7.08 12.41
C ARG A 313 33.28 -5.74 12.94
N LYS A 314 32.30 -5.11 12.33
CA LYS A 314 31.73 -3.79 12.69
C LYS A 314 30.31 -3.70 12.09
N GLY A 315 29.42 -2.99 12.76
CA GLY A 315 28.04 -2.76 12.34
C GLY A 315 27.02 -3.30 13.33
N SER A 316 25.79 -3.55 12.86
CA SER A 316 24.67 -4.05 13.66
C SER A 316 24.69 -5.57 13.88
N ASN A 317 25.67 -6.30 13.31
CA ASN A 317 25.75 -7.74 13.45
C ASN A 317 26.43 -8.12 14.78
N GLU A 318 25.94 -9.18 15.41
CA GLU A 318 26.45 -9.73 16.66
C GLU A 318 27.40 -10.91 16.39
N SER A 319 28.42 -11.06 17.25
CA SER A 319 29.25 -12.26 17.23
C SER A 319 28.49 -13.41 17.90
N VAL A 320 28.51 -14.58 17.29
CA VAL A 320 27.79 -15.76 17.78
C VAL A 320 28.79 -16.85 18.15
N ILE A 321 28.60 -17.44 19.33
CA ILE A 321 29.33 -18.62 19.77
C ILE A 321 28.31 -19.77 19.94
N LEU A 322 28.52 -20.87 19.24
CA LEU A 322 27.70 -22.05 19.31
C LEU A 322 28.55 -23.24 19.88
N LEU A 323 28.01 -23.90 20.90
CA LEU A 323 28.60 -25.09 21.45
C LEU A 323 27.76 -26.31 21.03
N ARG A 324 28.39 -27.37 20.53
CA ARG A 324 27.75 -28.62 20.14
C ARG A 324 28.49 -29.81 20.72
N ARG A 325 27.78 -30.77 21.26
CA ARG A 325 28.19 -32.13 21.49
C ARG A 325 27.47 -33.08 20.56
#